data_7fd2be89b00a6ec67d97d7df4296de99
#
_entry.id   7fd2be89b00a6ec67d97d7df4296de99
#
_cell.length_a   1.000
_cell.length_b   1.000
_cell.length_c   1.000
_cell.angle_alpha   90.00
_cell.angle_beta   90.00
_cell.angle_gamma   90.00
#
_symmetry.space_group_name_H-M   'P 1'
#
loop_
_entity.id
_entity.type
_entity.pdbx_description
1 polymer ?
#
loop_
_entity_poly.entity_id
_entity_poly.type
_entity_poly.pdbx_seq_one_letter_code
_entity_poly.pdbx_strand_id
1 'polypeptide(L)'
;MGRALGIRAVTVFSVAAGAMLAFPSGASAGSTIVVHPGQSIQAAVDAAPPGGTILVRPGIYEESGRPCPSEPGVTCAVVISTDGISIIGLPRPGRPVVLQNAGGQDQGVAIAKTGDSACLSDSSLRVDGALVRGITVNGFEGIGVLLFCADHWRVTDVSANDNGEYGIFPSHSGPGRVDHSVATGSNDTGIYVGQSHDVRLDHDTAVGNVSGFEIENSTAVRADHNIATGNTGGILSFVLPFLDVTTNSGNRIDHNRVSGNNKPNTCEEPGDEVCNVPPGTGILLVAADANVVDHNTVADNDSFGIGVGNLCVLLHLTPAQCQLLGIEPNPDFDRIAFNAATGNGGSPDPSLAPLPGADLLWDTTGTGNCWQSNRVGTTFPAPLPSCR
;
A
#
# COMPACT_ATOMS: atom_id res chain seq x y z
N MET A 1 -96.33 -2.45 8.91
CA MET A 1 -95.57 -2.16 10.15
C MET A 1 -94.10 -2.46 9.83
N GLY A 2 -93.23 -1.46 9.93
CA GLY A 2 -91.80 -1.65 9.70
C GLY A 2 -91.22 -0.36 9.12
N ARG A 3 -90.65 0.45 9.98
CA ARG A 3 -90.05 1.76 9.63
C ARG A 3 -88.70 1.58 8.91
N ALA A 4 -88.54 2.30 7.81
CA ALA A 4 -87.26 2.54 7.15
C ALA A 4 -86.42 3.54 7.94
N LEU A 5 -85.13 3.21 8.20
CA LEU A 5 -84.13 4.10 8.72
C LEU A 5 -83.23 4.57 7.54
N GLY A 6 -83.20 5.83 7.30
CA GLY A 6 -82.37 6.45 6.29
C GLY A 6 -80.89 6.53 6.73
N ILE A 7 -79.99 6.14 5.85
CA ILE A 7 -78.55 6.28 5.99
C ILE A 7 -78.15 7.63 5.33
N ARG A 8 -77.66 8.53 6.14
CA ARG A 8 -77.00 9.80 5.64
C ARG A 8 -75.60 9.45 5.18
N ALA A 9 -75.31 9.79 3.95
CA ALA A 9 -73.97 9.76 3.38
C ALA A 9 -73.11 10.84 4.02
N VAL A 10 -72.02 10.43 4.63
CA VAL A 10 -70.97 11.35 5.09
C VAL A 10 -69.89 11.42 4.02
N THR A 11 -69.78 12.56 3.37
CA THR A 11 -68.72 12.86 2.39
C THR A 11 -67.42 13.13 3.15
N VAL A 12 -66.47 12.22 3.09
CA VAL A 12 -65.12 12.42 3.64
C VAL A 12 -64.26 13.13 2.57
N PHE A 13 -63.94 14.38 2.83
CA PHE A 13 -62.90 15.09 2.08
C PHE A 13 -61.52 14.56 2.48
N SER A 14 -60.86 13.80 1.57
CA SER A 14 -59.46 13.43 1.73
C SER A 14 -58.63 14.64 1.36
N VAL A 15 -58.00 15.26 2.35
CA VAL A 15 -56.90 16.22 2.16
C VAL A 15 -55.65 15.39 1.90
N ALA A 16 -55.18 15.35 0.65
CA ALA A 16 -53.91 14.82 0.30
C ALA A 16 -52.80 15.78 0.81
N ALA A 17 -52.19 15.45 1.94
CA ALA A 17 -50.98 16.11 2.37
C ALA A 17 -49.85 15.65 1.46
N GLY A 18 -49.45 16.51 0.52
CA GLY A 18 -48.24 16.35 -0.28
C GLY A 18 -47.02 16.39 0.65
N ALA A 19 -46.43 15.23 0.95
CA ALA A 19 -45.10 15.16 1.53
C ALA A 19 -44.12 15.70 0.47
N MET A 20 -43.71 16.95 0.61
CA MET A 20 -42.51 17.44 -0.06
C MET A 20 -41.32 16.65 0.51
N LEU A 21 -40.84 15.70 -0.28
CA LEU A 21 -39.52 15.11 -0.10
C LEU A 21 -38.52 16.25 -0.27
N ALA A 22 -38.05 16.79 0.85
CA ALA A 22 -36.89 17.65 0.88
C ALA A 22 -35.70 16.76 0.44
N PHE A 23 -35.30 16.91 -0.82
CA PHE A 23 -33.98 16.44 -1.22
C PHE A 23 -32.97 17.21 -0.37
N PRO A 24 -31.99 16.53 0.24
CA PRO A 24 -30.92 17.26 0.88
C PRO A 24 -30.18 18.04 -0.19
N SER A 25 -30.46 19.33 -0.22
CA SER A 25 -29.82 20.28 -1.09
C SER A 25 -28.37 20.47 -0.66
N GLY A 26 -27.48 20.18 -1.59
CA GLY A 26 -26.17 20.79 -1.59
C GLY A 26 -25.13 19.98 -0.83
N ALA A 27 -24.43 19.09 -1.56
CA ALA A 27 -23.00 18.98 -1.31
C ALA A 27 -22.46 20.41 -1.43
N SER A 28 -22.09 21.01 -0.30
CA SER A 28 -21.36 22.28 -0.27
C SER A 28 -20.13 22.05 -1.12
N ALA A 29 -19.96 22.80 -2.21
CA ALA A 29 -18.72 22.77 -2.97
C ALA A 29 -17.62 23.07 -1.96
N GLY A 30 -16.71 22.07 -1.73
CA GLY A 30 -15.67 22.18 -0.72
C GLY A 30 -14.90 23.47 -0.94
N SER A 31 -14.62 24.21 0.12
CA SER A 31 -13.85 25.45 0.03
C SER A 31 -12.47 25.15 -0.57
N THR A 32 -12.01 26.04 -1.46
CA THR A 32 -10.66 25.93 -2.03
C THR A 32 -9.77 26.98 -1.37
N ILE A 33 -8.65 26.50 -0.81
CA ILE A 33 -7.61 27.36 -0.22
C ILE A 33 -6.36 27.25 -1.10
N VAL A 34 -5.78 28.37 -1.48
CA VAL A 34 -4.54 28.42 -2.27
C VAL A 34 -3.37 28.73 -1.36
N VAL A 35 -2.36 27.88 -1.35
CA VAL A 35 -1.13 28.04 -0.55
C VAL A 35 0.01 28.47 -1.46
N HIS A 36 0.70 29.54 -1.11
CA HIS A 36 1.87 30.06 -1.80
C HIS A 36 3.14 29.79 -1.00
N PRO A 37 4.33 29.77 -1.62
CA PRO A 37 5.60 29.67 -0.91
C PRO A 37 5.69 30.67 0.25
N GLY A 38 6.13 30.17 1.41
CA GLY A 38 6.17 30.92 2.69
C GLY A 38 4.86 30.88 3.48
N GLN A 39 3.82 30.21 2.98
CA GLN A 39 2.62 29.90 3.75
C GLN A 39 2.62 28.42 4.16
N SER A 40 1.90 28.07 5.22
CA SER A 40 1.81 26.71 5.75
C SER A 40 0.71 25.92 5.03
N ILE A 41 1.05 24.72 4.54
CA ILE A 41 0.09 23.74 4.02
C ILE A 41 -0.77 23.24 5.18
N GLN A 42 -0.18 22.98 6.34
CA GLN A 42 -0.92 22.51 7.51
C GLN A 42 -1.96 23.52 7.99
N ALA A 43 -1.63 24.81 8.02
CA ALA A 43 -2.59 25.83 8.40
C ALA A 43 -3.79 25.88 7.42
N ALA A 44 -3.56 25.62 6.13
CA ALA A 44 -4.61 25.52 5.15
C ALA A 44 -5.48 24.25 5.35
N VAL A 45 -4.86 23.11 5.70
CA VAL A 45 -5.58 21.88 6.05
C VAL A 45 -6.47 22.11 7.27
N ASP A 46 -5.94 22.76 8.33
CA ASP A 46 -6.69 23.04 9.56
C ASP A 46 -7.88 23.99 9.33
N ALA A 47 -7.77 24.89 8.36
CA ALA A 47 -8.83 25.84 8.02
C ALA A 47 -9.89 25.29 7.05
N ALA A 48 -9.61 24.15 6.41
CA ALA A 48 -10.50 23.58 5.41
C ALA A 48 -11.64 22.78 6.07
N PRO A 49 -12.91 22.99 5.65
CA PRO A 49 -14.00 22.13 6.08
C PRO A 49 -13.90 20.74 5.42
N PRO A 50 -14.64 19.74 5.89
CA PRO A 50 -14.74 18.44 5.21
C PRO A 50 -15.02 18.61 3.71
N GLY A 51 -14.31 17.84 2.87
CA GLY A 51 -14.37 17.99 1.40
C GLY A 51 -13.58 19.18 0.86
N GLY A 52 -12.79 19.87 1.69
CA GLY A 52 -11.99 21.03 1.28
C GLY A 52 -10.81 20.67 0.38
N THR A 53 -10.43 21.60 -0.50
CA THR A 53 -9.31 21.45 -1.44
C THR A 53 -8.22 22.47 -1.14
N ILE A 54 -6.99 22.01 -0.95
CA ILE A 54 -5.80 22.83 -0.77
C ILE A 54 -4.98 22.77 -2.06
N LEU A 55 -4.91 23.89 -2.77
CA LEU A 55 -4.11 24.03 -3.99
C LEU A 55 -2.75 24.62 -3.65
N VAL A 56 -1.68 23.81 -3.78
CA VAL A 56 -0.33 24.21 -3.40
C VAL A 56 0.44 24.66 -4.63
N ARG A 57 0.94 25.92 -4.61
CA ARG A 57 1.72 26.50 -5.70
C ARG A 57 3.15 25.95 -5.71
N PRO A 58 3.86 26.01 -6.87
CA PRO A 58 5.24 25.57 -6.97
C PRO A 58 6.16 26.27 -5.96
N GLY A 59 6.95 25.52 -5.23
CA GLY A 59 7.88 26.02 -4.20
C GLY A 59 8.28 24.93 -3.20
N ILE A 60 9.12 25.33 -2.25
CA ILE A 60 9.54 24.50 -1.14
C ILE A 60 8.73 24.93 0.09
N TYR A 61 8.21 23.96 0.81
CA TYR A 61 7.41 24.12 2.02
C TYR A 61 8.06 23.34 3.15
N GLU A 62 8.32 24.03 4.22
CA GLU A 62 8.84 23.49 5.47
C GLU A 62 7.82 23.79 6.55
N GLU A 63 7.28 22.74 7.16
CA GLU A 63 6.29 22.87 8.22
C GLU A 63 6.97 22.80 9.59
N SER A 64 6.40 23.42 10.61
CA SER A 64 6.96 23.38 11.97
C SER A 64 6.81 22.02 12.66
N GLY A 65 6.03 21.13 12.07
CA GLY A 65 5.69 19.83 12.64
C GLY A 65 4.65 19.92 13.76
N ARG A 66 3.99 18.78 14.01
CA ARG A 66 3.02 18.57 15.09
C ARG A 66 3.04 17.09 15.51
N PRO A 67 2.49 16.73 16.69
CA PRO A 67 2.33 15.33 17.05
C PRO A 67 1.52 14.56 16.01
N CYS A 68 2.00 13.39 15.62
CA CYS A 68 1.27 12.49 14.72
C CYS A 68 0.11 11.81 15.45
N PRO A 69 -1.10 11.75 14.89
CA PRO A 69 -2.18 10.99 15.48
C PRO A 69 -1.94 9.49 15.45
N SER A 70 -1.14 9.01 14.50
CA SER A 70 -0.85 7.60 14.30
C SER A 70 0.09 7.00 15.34
N GLU A 71 0.94 7.82 15.97
CA GLU A 71 1.95 7.29 16.88
C GLU A 71 2.39 8.32 17.93
N PRO A 72 2.31 7.99 19.24
CA PRO A 72 2.76 8.87 20.31
C PRO A 72 4.28 9.13 20.26
N GLY A 73 4.67 10.39 20.34
CA GLY A 73 6.08 10.80 20.35
C GLY A 73 6.67 11.06 18.96
N VAL A 74 5.96 10.70 17.92
CA VAL A 74 6.34 10.95 16.51
C VAL A 74 5.80 12.30 16.04
N THR A 75 6.54 12.97 15.16
CA THR A 75 6.19 14.29 14.59
C THR A 75 5.86 14.19 13.10
N CYS A 76 4.76 14.84 12.69
CA CYS A 76 4.31 14.95 11.31
C CYS A 76 4.42 16.38 10.81
N ALA A 77 4.84 16.59 9.56
CA ALA A 77 4.83 17.91 8.94
C ALA A 77 3.39 18.34 8.59
N VAL A 78 2.62 17.47 7.95
CA VAL A 78 1.21 17.71 7.58
C VAL A 78 0.33 16.56 8.07
N VAL A 79 -0.78 16.87 8.75
CA VAL A 79 -1.76 15.90 9.25
C VAL A 79 -3.12 16.19 8.64
N ILE A 80 -3.72 15.18 8.00
CA ILE A 80 -5.09 15.16 7.50
C ILE A 80 -5.90 14.22 8.40
N SER A 81 -6.74 14.79 9.27
CA SER A 81 -7.67 14.05 10.13
C SER A 81 -9.15 14.32 9.81
N THR A 82 -9.41 15.14 8.80
CA THR A 82 -10.75 15.52 8.34
C THR A 82 -11.06 14.82 7.03
N ASP A 83 -12.28 14.31 6.90
CA ASP A 83 -12.73 13.56 5.73
C ASP A 83 -12.79 14.44 4.47
N GLY A 84 -12.47 13.84 3.33
CA GLY A 84 -12.57 14.44 2.00
C GLY A 84 -11.53 15.52 1.68
N ILE A 85 -10.55 15.74 2.53
CA ILE A 85 -9.50 16.74 2.26
C ILE A 85 -8.64 16.33 1.07
N SER A 86 -8.43 17.29 0.16
CA SER A 86 -7.58 17.13 -1.01
C SER A 86 -6.41 18.11 -0.96
N ILE A 87 -5.17 17.58 -0.95
CA ILE A 87 -3.96 18.38 -1.17
C ILE A 87 -3.54 18.17 -2.63
N ILE A 88 -3.56 19.24 -3.42
CA ILE A 88 -3.22 19.20 -4.84
C ILE A 88 -2.09 20.18 -5.14
N GLY A 89 -0.89 19.63 -5.35
CA GLY A 89 0.24 20.38 -5.89
C GLY A 89 -0.03 20.78 -7.34
N LEU A 90 0.42 21.96 -7.71
CA LEU A 90 0.32 22.51 -9.05
C LEU A 90 1.73 22.72 -9.66
N PRO A 91 2.51 21.62 -9.86
CA PRO A 91 3.88 21.73 -10.34
C PRO A 91 3.91 22.34 -11.74
N ARG A 92 5.04 22.94 -12.10
CA ARG A 92 5.36 23.43 -13.45
C ARG A 92 6.69 22.84 -13.89
N PRO A 93 6.98 22.77 -15.18
CA PRO A 93 8.28 22.31 -15.65
C PRO A 93 9.43 23.03 -14.91
N GLY A 94 10.31 22.25 -14.26
CA GLY A 94 11.43 22.76 -13.46
C GLY A 94 11.05 23.49 -12.14
N ARG A 95 9.78 23.48 -11.74
CA ARG A 95 9.30 24.11 -10.51
C ARG A 95 8.31 23.18 -9.79
N PRO A 96 8.79 22.18 -9.04
CA PRO A 96 7.96 21.26 -8.28
C PRO A 96 7.28 21.95 -7.09
N VAL A 97 6.35 21.23 -6.49
CA VAL A 97 5.85 21.50 -5.13
C VAL A 97 6.56 20.52 -4.22
N VAL A 98 7.37 20.99 -3.30
CA VAL A 98 8.17 20.14 -2.41
C VAL A 98 7.79 20.41 -0.97
N LEU A 99 7.33 19.37 -0.28
CA LEU A 99 7.27 19.33 1.17
C LEU A 99 8.60 18.75 1.65
N GLN A 100 9.43 19.59 2.24
CA GLN A 100 10.77 19.26 2.69
C GLN A 100 10.81 19.14 4.21
N ASN A 101 11.48 18.11 4.73
CA ASN A 101 11.75 18.03 6.16
C ASN A 101 12.53 19.27 6.62
N ALA A 102 11.98 19.96 7.61
CA ALA A 102 12.63 21.14 8.22
C ALA A 102 13.74 20.76 9.22
N GLY A 103 13.94 19.47 9.44
CA GLY A 103 14.89 18.87 10.35
C GLY A 103 14.23 18.25 11.59
N GLY A 104 14.41 16.93 11.76
CA GLY A 104 13.92 16.17 12.91
C GLY A 104 12.40 15.90 12.88
N GLN A 105 11.80 15.84 11.71
CA GLN A 105 10.41 15.40 11.56
C GLN A 105 10.38 13.96 11.03
N ASP A 106 9.60 13.13 11.71
CA ASP A 106 9.55 11.71 11.39
C ASP A 106 8.73 11.46 10.12
N GLN A 107 7.60 12.16 9.95
CA GLN A 107 6.67 11.87 8.85
C GLN A 107 6.30 13.13 8.06
N GLY A 108 6.19 12.99 6.74
CA GLY A 108 5.80 14.07 5.84
C GLY A 108 4.31 14.39 5.91
N VAL A 109 3.51 13.59 5.23
CA VAL A 109 2.05 13.71 5.25
C VAL A 109 1.45 12.51 5.97
N ALA A 110 0.69 12.73 7.02
CA ALA A 110 -0.06 11.69 7.71
C ALA A 110 -1.57 11.86 7.48
N ILE A 111 -2.22 10.84 6.97
CA ILE A 111 -3.67 10.72 6.83
C ILE A 111 -4.15 9.77 7.91
N ALA A 112 -4.54 10.33 9.07
CA ALA A 112 -4.92 9.54 10.24
C ALA A 112 -5.76 10.36 11.22
N LYS A 113 -6.68 9.70 11.93
CA LYS A 113 -7.38 10.21 13.12
C LYS A 113 -6.81 9.62 14.41
N THR A 114 -6.19 8.44 14.32
CA THR A 114 -5.67 7.66 15.45
C THR A 114 -4.53 6.76 15.00
N GLY A 115 -3.78 6.21 15.94
CA GLY A 115 -2.86 5.09 15.76
C GLY A 115 -3.37 3.79 16.39
N ASP A 116 -4.64 3.76 16.78
CA ASP A 116 -5.26 2.60 17.42
C ASP A 116 -5.93 1.71 16.38
N SER A 117 -5.57 0.43 16.35
CA SER A 117 -6.18 -0.59 15.49
C SER A 117 -7.68 -0.82 15.76
N ALA A 118 -8.25 -0.20 16.81
CA ALA A 118 -9.71 -0.15 17.00
C ALA A 118 -10.46 0.38 15.77
N CYS A 119 -9.80 1.14 14.89
CA CYS A 119 -10.35 1.55 13.61
C CYS A 119 -10.74 0.40 12.67
N LEU A 120 -10.23 -0.81 12.89
CA LEU A 120 -10.66 -2.01 12.15
C LEU A 120 -12.13 -2.37 12.46
N SER A 121 -12.65 -1.96 13.61
CA SER A 121 -14.04 -2.19 14.03
C SER A 121 -14.86 -0.92 14.21
N ASP A 122 -14.24 0.26 14.33
CA ASP A 122 -14.89 1.56 14.50
C ASP A 122 -14.56 2.51 13.34
N SER A 123 -15.49 2.62 12.40
CA SER A 123 -15.33 3.49 11.22
C SER A 123 -15.24 4.99 11.55
N SER A 124 -15.65 5.43 12.75
CA SER A 124 -15.51 6.84 13.14
C SER A 124 -14.05 7.26 13.34
N LEU A 125 -13.18 6.30 13.58
CA LEU A 125 -11.74 6.48 13.73
C LEU A 125 -10.99 6.50 12.37
N ARG A 126 -11.70 6.29 11.26
CA ARG A 126 -11.11 6.26 9.91
C ARG A 126 -11.22 7.62 9.22
N VAL A 127 -10.25 7.96 8.39
CA VAL A 127 -10.33 9.11 7.48
C VAL A 127 -10.91 8.63 6.15
N ASP A 128 -11.96 9.27 5.66
CA ASP A 128 -12.60 8.92 4.40
C ASP A 128 -12.33 9.94 3.29
N GLY A 129 -12.03 9.46 2.07
CA GLY A 129 -11.99 10.26 0.85
C GLY A 129 -10.81 11.22 0.71
N ALA A 130 -9.68 10.99 1.39
CA ALA A 130 -8.51 11.85 1.29
C ALA A 130 -7.77 11.73 -0.06
N LEU A 131 -7.28 12.86 -0.58
CA LEU A 131 -6.45 12.91 -1.80
C LEU A 131 -5.14 13.66 -1.55
N VAL A 132 -4.02 13.04 -1.90
CA VAL A 132 -2.71 13.71 -2.01
C VAL A 132 -2.23 13.59 -3.45
N ARG A 133 -1.98 14.72 -4.11
CA ARG A 133 -1.60 14.71 -5.52
C ARG A 133 -0.54 15.75 -5.86
N GLY A 134 0.40 15.35 -6.74
CA GLY A 134 1.29 16.28 -7.44
C GLY A 134 2.29 17.01 -6.54
N ILE A 135 2.73 16.37 -5.46
CA ILE A 135 3.73 16.89 -4.52
C ILE A 135 4.95 15.97 -4.43
N THR A 136 6.08 16.54 -4.12
CA THR A 136 7.27 15.82 -3.69
C THR A 136 7.35 15.87 -2.17
N VAL A 137 7.58 14.73 -1.52
CA VAL A 137 7.77 14.61 -0.06
C VAL A 137 9.19 14.08 0.17
N ASN A 138 10.03 14.86 0.84
CA ASN A 138 11.46 14.64 0.78
C ASN A 138 12.16 14.71 2.13
N GLY A 139 12.99 13.69 2.45
CA GLY A 139 13.97 13.68 3.51
C GLY A 139 13.39 13.58 4.93
N PHE A 140 12.25 12.95 5.13
CA PHE A 140 11.69 12.67 6.46
C PHE A 140 12.39 11.49 7.11
N GLU A 141 12.51 11.49 8.44
CA GLU A 141 13.30 10.48 9.17
C GLU A 141 12.64 9.09 9.14
N GLY A 142 11.32 8.99 8.99
CA GLY A 142 10.56 7.76 8.84
C GLY A 142 9.79 7.71 7.52
N ILE A 143 8.53 8.17 7.52
CA ILE A 143 7.58 7.94 6.43
C ILE A 143 7.30 9.21 5.62
N GLY A 144 7.40 9.12 4.28
CA GLY A 144 7.02 10.22 3.40
C GLY A 144 5.52 10.51 3.42
N VAL A 145 4.69 9.53 3.07
CA VAL A 145 3.23 9.64 3.10
C VAL A 145 2.65 8.45 3.85
N LEU A 146 2.15 8.69 5.05
CA LEU A 146 1.46 7.71 5.88
C LEU A 146 -0.05 7.78 5.67
N LEU A 147 -0.68 6.62 5.49
CA LEU A 147 -2.13 6.46 5.61
C LEU A 147 -2.39 5.39 6.67
N PHE A 148 -3.00 5.78 7.78
CA PHE A 148 -3.39 4.84 8.81
C PHE A 148 -4.89 4.91 9.05
N CYS A 149 -5.59 3.77 8.90
CA CYS A 149 -7.04 3.73 9.02
C CYS A 149 -7.74 4.72 8.07
N ALA A 150 -7.41 4.65 6.79
CA ALA A 150 -8.00 5.50 5.75
C ALA A 150 -8.83 4.68 4.75
N ASP A 151 -9.97 5.22 4.32
CA ASP A 151 -10.86 4.63 3.31
C ASP A 151 -11.03 5.56 2.11
N HIS A 152 -11.27 4.98 0.92
CA HIS A 152 -11.52 5.70 -0.33
C HIS A 152 -10.50 6.79 -0.64
N TRP A 153 -9.26 6.55 -0.24
CA TRP A 153 -8.16 7.49 -0.40
C TRP A 153 -7.45 7.32 -1.75
N ARG A 154 -6.73 8.37 -2.14
CA ARG A 154 -5.84 8.31 -3.30
C ARG A 154 -4.56 9.10 -3.09
N VAL A 155 -3.44 8.48 -3.44
CA VAL A 155 -2.12 9.13 -3.58
C VAL A 155 -1.72 9.00 -5.05
N THR A 156 -1.53 10.12 -5.74
CA THR A 156 -1.29 10.11 -7.19
C THR A 156 -0.33 11.21 -7.63
N ASP A 157 0.50 10.93 -8.62
CA ASP A 157 1.53 11.87 -9.09
C ASP A 157 2.43 12.39 -7.92
N VAL A 158 2.75 11.54 -6.93
CA VAL A 158 3.58 11.88 -5.77
C VAL A 158 5.00 11.35 -5.98
N SER A 159 6.01 12.14 -5.57
CA SER A 159 7.39 11.67 -5.48
C SER A 159 7.81 11.65 -4.01
N ALA A 160 8.06 10.47 -3.44
CA ALA A 160 8.54 10.28 -2.09
C ALA A 160 10.02 9.89 -2.15
N ASN A 161 10.91 10.80 -1.74
CA ASN A 161 12.34 10.60 -1.95
C ASN A 161 13.11 10.71 -0.63
N ASP A 162 14.09 9.80 -0.47
CA ASP A 162 15.06 9.82 0.62
C ASP A 162 14.38 9.96 2.00
N ASN A 163 13.26 9.27 2.20
CA ASN A 163 12.61 9.14 3.49
C ASN A 163 13.21 7.92 4.22
N GLY A 164 13.37 8.00 5.54
CA GLY A 164 14.18 7.06 6.31
C GLY A 164 13.69 5.62 6.20
N GLU A 165 12.41 5.38 6.40
CA GLU A 165 11.85 4.02 6.35
C GLU A 165 11.04 3.79 5.08
N TYR A 166 9.91 4.49 4.92
CA TYR A 166 8.97 4.26 3.82
C TYR A 166 8.72 5.48 2.96
N GLY A 167 8.58 5.26 1.67
CA GLY A 167 8.12 6.32 0.77
C GLY A 167 6.63 6.62 0.92
N ILE A 168 5.77 5.63 0.62
CA ILE A 168 4.29 5.69 0.76
C ILE A 168 3.82 4.46 1.51
N PHE A 169 3.09 4.66 2.61
CA PHE A 169 2.77 3.63 3.60
C PHE A 169 1.29 3.61 3.99
N PRO A 170 0.39 2.98 3.22
CA PRO A 170 -0.95 2.65 3.70
C PRO A 170 -0.93 1.41 4.60
N SER A 171 -1.45 1.59 5.82
CA SER A 171 -1.64 0.53 6.81
C SER A 171 -3.04 0.56 7.40
N HIS A 172 -3.64 -0.60 7.69
CA HIS A 172 -5.01 -0.73 8.20
C HIS A 172 -6.05 0.01 7.33
N SER A 173 -5.76 0.15 6.04
CA SER A 173 -6.42 1.07 5.13
C SER A 173 -7.05 0.34 3.95
N GLY A 174 -8.03 1.00 3.30
CA GLY A 174 -8.68 0.51 2.08
C GLY A 174 -10.21 0.56 2.16
N PRO A 175 -10.88 0.64 1.00
CA PRO A 175 -10.30 0.67 -0.36
C PRO A 175 -9.50 1.95 -0.66
N GLY A 176 -8.47 1.79 -1.49
CA GLY A 176 -7.60 2.93 -1.82
C GLY A 176 -6.69 2.70 -3.03
N ARG A 177 -5.94 3.74 -3.41
CA ARG A 177 -5.07 3.65 -4.58
C ARG A 177 -3.82 4.52 -4.47
N VAL A 178 -2.67 3.95 -4.86
CA VAL A 178 -1.47 4.69 -5.23
C VAL A 178 -1.31 4.57 -6.74
N ASP A 179 -1.10 5.66 -7.45
CA ASP A 179 -0.86 5.60 -8.88
C ASP A 179 0.05 6.71 -9.40
N HIS A 180 0.80 6.40 -10.46
CA HIS A 180 1.70 7.35 -11.14
C HIS A 180 2.71 8.01 -10.19
N SER A 181 3.05 7.33 -9.11
CA SER A 181 3.92 7.84 -8.05
C SER A 181 5.32 7.23 -8.14
N VAL A 182 6.27 7.88 -7.52
CA VAL A 182 7.66 7.43 -7.49
C VAL A 182 8.15 7.42 -6.05
N ALA A 183 8.79 6.32 -5.63
CA ALA A 183 9.44 6.22 -4.33
C ALA A 183 10.91 5.83 -4.49
N THR A 184 11.81 6.62 -3.89
CA THR A 184 13.26 6.41 -4.02
C THR A 184 13.98 6.55 -2.70
N GLY A 185 15.00 5.69 -2.48
CA GLY A 185 15.97 5.89 -1.41
C GLY A 185 15.47 5.60 -0.01
N SER A 186 14.39 4.85 0.15
CA SER A 186 13.92 4.39 1.47
C SER A 186 14.80 3.25 1.99
N ASN A 187 15.09 3.25 3.30
CA ASN A 187 15.89 2.20 3.94
C ASN A 187 15.06 0.95 4.29
N ASP A 188 13.76 1.01 4.07
CA ASP A 188 12.85 -0.11 4.08
C ASP A 188 12.14 -0.15 2.72
N THR A 189 10.87 0.21 2.61
CA THR A 189 10.09 0.01 1.40
C THR A 189 9.73 1.31 0.68
N GLY A 190 9.84 1.29 -0.65
CA GLY A 190 9.39 2.40 -1.48
C GLY A 190 7.89 2.63 -1.37
N ILE A 191 7.07 1.61 -1.70
CA ILE A 191 5.60 1.66 -1.58
C ILE A 191 5.12 0.39 -0.88
N TYR A 192 4.59 0.56 0.30
CA TYR A 192 4.12 -0.50 1.18
C TYR A 192 2.58 -0.54 1.24
N VAL A 193 2.00 -1.71 1.39
CA VAL A 193 0.59 -1.92 1.75
C VAL A 193 0.53 -2.99 2.82
N GLY A 194 0.21 -2.61 4.05
CA GLY A 194 0.12 -3.56 5.16
C GLY A 194 -1.21 -3.57 5.87
N GLN A 195 -1.63 -4.74 6.31
CA GLN A 195 -2.84 -4.97 7.11
C GLN A 195 -4.08 -4.30 6.47
N SER A 196 -4.13 -4.27 5.15
CA SER A 196 -5.04 -3.47 4.33
C SER A 196 -5.84 -4.35 3.37
N HIS A 197 -6.87 -3.78 2.74
CA HIS A 197 -7.68 -4.52 1.78
C HIS A 197 -8.14 -3.64 0.61
N ASP A 198 -8.42 -4.27 -0.55
CA ASP A 198 -8.94 -3.57 -1.74
C ASP A 198 -8.08 -2.37 -2.19
N VAL A 199 -6.75 -2.51 -2.08
CA VAL A 199 -5.80 -1.46 -2.49
C VAL A 199 -5.26 -1.75 -3.89
N ARG A 200 -5.13 -0.71 -4.70
CA ARG A 200 -4.46 -0.80 -6.00
C ARG A 200 -3.20 0.04 -6.05
N LEU A 201 -2.11 -0.59 -6.50
CA LEU A 201 -0.83 0.05 -6.82
C LEU A 201 -0.65 -0.05 -8.34
N ASP A 202 -0.68 1.07 -9.07
CA ASP A 202 -0.57 0.99 -10.52
C ASP A 202 0.20 2.14 -11.17
N HIS A 203 1.04 1.79 -12.14
CA HIS A 203 1.91 2.74 -12.84
C HIS A 203 2.88 3.48 -11.91
N ASP A 204 3.25 2.85 -10.80
CA ASP A 204 4.18 3.39 -9.84
C ASP A 204 5.61 2.92 -10.14
N THR A 205 6.59 3.66 -9.62
CA THR A 205 8.01 3.32 -9.78
C THR A 205 8.72 3.35 -8.44
N ALA A 206 9.40 2.26 -8.09
CA ALA A 206 10.22 2.15 -6.88
C ALA A 206 11.68 1.86 -7.26
N VAL A 207 12.60 2.74 -6.83
CA VAL A 207 14.02 2.66 -7.22
C VAL A 207 14.94 2.93 -6.04
N GLY A 208 15.92 2.05 -5.82
CA GLY A 208 16.98 2.30 -4.84
C GLY A 208 16.59 2.11 -3.38
N ASN A 209 15.43 1.54 -3.11
CA ASN A 209 14.96 1.18 -1.76
C ASN A 209 15.56 -0.16 -1.30
N VAL A 210 15.23 -0.64 -0.10
CA VAL A 210 15.45 -2.06 0.23
C VAL A 210 14.35 -2.86 -0.48
N SER A 211 13.11 -2.73 -0.14
CA SER A 211 12.03 -3.31 -0.93
C SER A 211 11.42 -2.28 -1.87
N GLY A 212 11.17 -2.66 -3.12
CA GLY A 212 10.48 -1.77 -4.06
C GLY A 212 9.01 -1.61 -3.66
N PHE A 213 8.30 -2.73 -3.59
CA PHE A 213 6.89 -2.81 -3.18
C PHE A 213 6.71 -3.95 -2.17
N GLU A 214 5.88 -3.72 -1.16
CA GLU A 214 5.46 -4.74 -0.22
C GLU A 214 3.94 -4.81 -0.09
N ILE A 215 3.45 -6.04 0.00
CA ILE A 215 2.06 -6.38 0.29
C ILE A 215 2.10 -7.30 1.52
N GLU A 216 1.94 -6.72 2.71
CA GLU A 216 2.08 -7.43 3.97
C GLU A 216 0.72 -7.64 4.63
N ASN A 217 0.41 -8.87 5.06
CA ASN A 217 -0.80 -9.20 5.80
C ASN A 217 -2.08 -8.56 5.21
N SER A 218 -2.19 -8.53 3.88
CA SER A 218 -3.22 -7.78 3.16
C SER A 218 -4.00 -8.65 2.18
N THR A 219 -5.23 -8.23 1.86
CA THR A 219 -6.12 -9.01 0.99
C THR A 219 -6.68 -8.18 -0.17
N ALA A 220 -6.92 -8.83 -1.31
CA ALA A 220 -7.46 -8.19 -2.50
C ALA A 220 -6.65 -6.96 -2.97
N VAL A 221 -5.34 -6.97 -2.75
CA VAL A 221 -4.42 -5.96 -3.29
C VAL A 221 -4.09 -6.29 -4.73
N ARG A 222 -4.08 -5.29 -5.59
CA ARG A 222 -3.60 -5.43 -6.96
C ARG A 222 -2.42 -4.51 -7.22
N ALA A 223 -1.26 -5.09 -7.54
CA ALA A 223 -0.07 -4.36 -7.99
C ALA A 223 0.11 -4.59 -9.49
N ASP A 224 -0.20 -3.59 -10.32
CA ASP A 224 -0.15 -3.74 -11.77
C ASP A 224 0.55 -2.58 -12.50
N HIS A 225 1.26 -2.92 -13.58
CA HIS A 225 1.98 -1.94 -14.43
C HIS A 225 3.06 -1.13 -13.69
N ASN A 226 3.59 -1.64 -12.59
CA ASN A 226 4.62 -0.97 -11.81
C ASN A 226 6.04 -1.31 -12.29
N ILE A 227 6.98 -0.48 -11.89
CA ILE A 227 8.42 -0.67 -12.14
C ILE A 227 9.13 -0.77 -10.80
N ALA A 228 9.80 -1.91 -10.54
CA ALA A 228 10.71 -2.10 -9.41
C ALA A 228 12.11 -2.38 -9.93
N THR A 229 13.06 -1.47 -9.70
CA THR A 229 14.42 -1.64 -10.23
C THR A 229 15.48 -1.02 -9.32
N GLY A 230 16.64 -1.67 -9.23
CA GLY A 230 17.76 -1.17 -8.42
C GLY A 230 17.49 -1.17 -6.91
N ASN A 231 16.50 -1.90 -6.44
CA ASN A 231 16.25 -2.15 -5.02
C ASN A 231 17.04 -3.40 -4.56
N THR A 232 16.94 -3.78 -3.30
CA THR A 232 17.42 -5.07 -2.81
C THR A 232 16.44 -6.17 -3.20
N GLY A 233 15.13 -5.96 -2.94
CA GLY A 233 14.02 -6.78 -3.42
C GLY A 233 13.04 -5.97 -4.29
N GLY A 234 12.40 -6.64 -5.25
CA GLY A 234 11.50 -5.98 -6.19
C GLY A 234 10.07 -5.82 -5.67
N ILE A 235 9.28 -6.89 -5.65
CA ILE A 235 7.90 -6.93 -5.14
C ILE A 235 7.76 -8.11 -4.20
N LEU A 236 7.41 -7.86 -2.94
CA LEU A 236 7.26 -8.86 -1.91
C LEU A 236 5.79 -8.94 -1.46
N SER A 237 5.27 -10.16 -1.27
CA SER A 237 3.93 -10.39 -0.71
C SER A 237 4.04 -11.47 0.35
N PHE A 238 3.75 -11.13 1.62
CA PHE A 238 4.08 -12.01 2.73
C PHE A 238 3.18 -11.80 3.95
N VAL A 239 3.24 -12.77 4.89
CA VAL A 239 2.65 -12.66 6.22
C VAL A 239 3.75 -12.51 7.26
N LEU A 240 3.60 -11.53 8.14
CA LEU A 240 4.36 -11.46 9.39
C LEU A 240 3.48 -11.84 10.58
N PRO A 241 4.08 -12.46 11.62
CA PRO A 241 3.37 -12.79 12.85
C PRO A 241 3.14 -11.56 13.74
N PHE A 242 2.26 -11.73 14.74
CA PHE A 242 2.01 -10.75 15.80
C PHE A 242 1.39 -9.41 15.36
N LEU A 243 0.80 -9.36 14.17
CA LEU A 243 0.07 -8.23 13.65
C LEU A 243 -1.45 -8.42 13.82
N ASP A 244 -2.22 -7.31 13.72
CA ASP A 244 -3.69 -7.33 13.87
C ASP A 244 -4.38 -8.13 12.76
N VAL A 245 -3.87 -8.05 11.55
CA VAL A 245 -4.28 -8.88 10.41
C VAL A 245 -3.25 -9.99 10.22
N THR A 246 -3.70 -11.23 10.16
CA THR A 246 -2.82 -12.42 10.12
C THR A 246 -2.89 -13.20 8.80
N THR A 247 -3.41 -12.56 7.74
CA THR A 247 -3.60 -13.21 6.44
C THR A 247 -3.08 -12.34 5.31
N ASN A 248 -2.49 -12.96 4.31
CA ASN A 248 -2.13 -12.34 3.04
C ASN A 248 -2.67 -13.21 1.91
N SER A 249 -3.79 -12.80 1.29
CA SER A 249 -4.43 -13.68 0.32
C SER A 249 -5.24 -12.96 -0.75
N GLY A 250 -5.40 -13.66 -1.89
CA GLY A 250 -6.21 -13.17 -3.00
C GLY A 250 -5.65 -11.93 -3.68
N ASN A 251 -4.36 -11.68 -3.53
CA ASN A 251 -3.67 -10.57 -4.15
C ASN A 251 -3.30 -10.90 -5.60
N ARG A 252 -3.14 -9.86 -6.41
CA ARG A 252 -2.71 -10.01 -7.78
C ARG A 252 -1.54 -9.09 -8.11
N ILE A 253 -0.46 -9.68 -8.62
CA ILE A 253 0.76 -8.99 -9.06
C ILE A 253 0.88 -9.22 -10.57
N ASP A 254 0.48 -8.23 -11.39
CA ASP A 254 0.40 -8.43 -12.83
C ASP A 254 0.95 -7.27 -13.67
N HIS A 255 1.50 -7.61 -14.85
CA HIS A 255 2.01 -6.62 -15.81
C HIS A 255 3.12 -5.71 -15.28
N ASN A 256 3.83 -6.10 -14.22
CA ASN A 256 4.92 -5.32 -13.67
C ASN A 256 6.24 -5.61 -14.41
N ARG A 257 7.14 -4.65 -14.34
CA ARG A 257 8.54 -4.80 -14.73
C ARG A 257 9.41 -4.78 -13.48
N VAL A 258 10.08 -5.91 -13.21
CA VAL A 258 10.91 -6.11 -12.02
C VAL A 258 12.30 -6.51 -12.47
N SER A 259 13.29 -5.65 -12.30
CA SER A 259 14.61 -5.95 -12.87
C SER A 259 15.78 -5.32 -12.12
N GLY A 260 16.88 -6.08 -12.03
CA GLY A 260 18.13 -5.60 -11.47
C GLY A 260 18.02 -5.14 -10.01
N ASN A 261 17.22 -5.83 -9.20
CA ASN A 261 17.07 -5.51 -7.78
C ASN A 261 18.20 -6.19 -6.97
N ASN A 262 19.42 -5.74 -7.21
CA ASN A 262 20.66 -6.32 -6.69
C ASN A 262 21.39 -5.39 -5.73
N LYS A 263 20.73 -4.32 -5.24
CA LYS A 263 21.31 -3.43 -4.24
C LYS A 263 21.61 -4.22 -2.97
N PRO A 264 22.78 -4.08 -2.36
CA PRO A 264 23.02 -4.62 -1.02
C PRO A 264 21.92 -4.17 -0.05
N ASN A 265 21.51 -5.05 0.85
CA ASN A 265 20.55 -4.68 1.87
C ASN A 265 21.18 -3.65 2.83
N THR A 266 20.56 -2.49 2.92
CA THR A 266 21.04 -1.34 3.72
C THR A 266 20.10 -1.05 4.88
N CYS A 267 19.36 -2.06 5.38
CA CYS A 267 18.53 -1.89 6.57
C CYS A 267 19.37 -1.31 7.73
N GLU A 268 18.81 -0.38 8.48
CA GLU A 268 19.57 0.37 9.50
C GLU A 268 19.47 -0.28 10.88
N GLU A 269 18.38 -0.99 11.19
CA GLU A 269 18.15 -1.59 12.49
C GLU A 269 18.28 -3.13 12.43
N PRO A 270 19.39 -3.69 12.91
CA PRO A 270 19.56 -5.14 12.95
C PRO A 270 18.46 -5.80 13.79
N GLY A 271 17.65 -6.62 13.18
CA GLY A 271 16.51 -7.31 13.81
C GLY A 271 15.17 -6.98 13.19
N ASP A 272 15.11 -5.94 12.37
CA ASP A 272 13.93 -5.66 11.56
C ASP A 272 13.78 -6.71 10.46
N GLU A 273 12.55 -7.03 10.13
CA GLU A 273 12.20 -8.03 9.13
C GLU A 273 12.75 -7.69 7.75
N VAL A 274 12.79 -6.42 7.40
CA VAL A 274 13.35 -5.92 6.14
C VAL A 274 14.83 -6.29 5.96
N CYS A 275 15.57 -6.47 7.05
CA CYS A 275 16.97 -6.92 7.01
C CYS A 275 17.12 -8.36 6.47
N ASN A 276 16.05 -9.15 6.47
CA ASN A 276 16.04 -10.49 5.93
C ASN A 276 15.74 -10.55 4.41
N VAL A 277 15.51 -9.43 3.76
CA VAL A 277 15.28 -9.39 2.30
C VAL A 277 16.59 -9.69 1.58
N PRO A 278 16.68 -10.83 0.85
CA PRO A 278 17.92 -11.20 0.16
C PRO A 278 18.15 -10.27 -1.05
N PRO A 279 19.35 -9.70 -1.23
CA PRO A 279 19.71 -9.03 -2.47
C PRO A 279 19.48 -9.90 -3.69
N GLY A 280 18.97 -9.32 -4.77
CA GLY A 280 18.68 -10.08 -5.98
C GLY A 280 17.30 -10.75 -5.98
N THR A 281 16.40 -10.33 -5.09
CA THR A 281 15.01 -10.80 -5.08
C THR A 281 14.21 -10.09 -6.16
N GLY A 282 13.57 -10.85 -7.05
CA GLY A 282 12.62 -10.32 -8.03
C GLY A 282 11.21 -10.14 -7.42
N ILE A 283 10.31 -11.11 -7.61
CA ILE A 283 8.99 -11.19 -6.96
C ILE A 283 9.03 -12.33 -5.95
N LEU A 284 8.54 -12.11 -4.74
CA LEU A 284 8.55 -13.12 -3.67
C LEU A 284 7.19 -13.24 -3.01
N LEU A 285 6.67 -14.47 -2.92
CA LEU A 285 5.50 -14.84 -2.11
C LEU A 285 5.96 -15.68 -0.91
N VAL A 286 5.63 -15.26 0.32
CA VAL A 286 6.01 -15.97 1.55
C VAL A 286 4.82 -16.08 2.49
N ALA A 287 4.43 -17.30 2.86
CA ALA A 287 3.26 -17.54 3.71
C ALA A 287 2.00 -16.82 3.17
N ALA A 288 1.88 -16.69 1.87
CA ALA A 288 0.85 -15.94 1.19
C ALA A 288 -0.01 -16.88 0.34
N ASP A 289 -1.35 -16.73 0.38
CA ASP A 289 -2.28 -17.72 -0.14
C ASP A 289 -3.12 -17.26 -1.31
N ALA A 290 -3.41 -18.14 -2.22
CA ALA A 290 -4.36 -17.92 -3.31
C ALA A 290 -4.08 -16.65 -4.14
N ASN A 291 -2.80 -16.27 -4.27
CA ASN A 291 -2.39 -15.12 -5.04
C ASN A 291 -2.19 -15.47 -6.51
N VAL A 292 -2.26 -14.46 -7.36
CA VAL A 292 -2.00 -14.59 -8.80
C VAL A 292 -0.84 -13.70 -9.19
N VAL A 293 0.24 -14.31 -9.70
CA VAL A 293 1.39 -13.60 -10.27
C VAL A 293 1.40 -13.87 -11.76
N ASP A 294 1.00 -12.89 -12.59
CA ASP A 294 0.88 -13.14 -14.01
C ASP A 294 1.27 -11.96 -14.90
N HIS A 295 1.71 -12.27 -16.12
CA HIS A 295 2.08 -11.30 -17.16
C HIS A 295 3.21 -10.32 -16.73
N ASN A 296 4.02 -10.65 -15.74
CA ASN A 296 5.16 -9.83 -15.34
C ASN A 296 6.39 -10.09 -16.23
N THR A 297 7.22 -9.08 -16.34
CA THR A 297 8.58 -9.21 -16.91
C THR A 297 9.57 -9.08 -15.77
N VAL A 298 10.30 -10.17 -15.46
CA VAL A 298 11.22 -10.25 -14.34
C VAL A 298 12.60 -10.64 -14.85
N ALA A 299 13.60 -9.79 -14.67
CA ALA A 299 14.92 -10.03 -15.28
C ALA A 299 16.09 -9.52 -14.43
N ASP A 300 17.22 -10.18 -14.58
CA ASP A 300 18.50 -9.71 -14.06
C ASP A 300 18.51 -9.48 -12.53
N ASN A 301 17.73 -10.28 -11.78
CA ASN A 301 17.77 -10.31 -10.32
C ASN A 301 18.69 -11.47 -9.89
N ASP A 302 19.71 -11.19 -9.09
CA ASP A 302 20.82 -12.11 -8.86
C ASP A 302 20.44 -13.37 -8.09
N SER A 303 19.45 -13.31 -7.19
CA SER A 303 19.01 -14.45 -6.39
C SER A 303 17.93 -15.29 -7.07
N PHE A 304 16.83 -14.68 -7.48
CA PHE A 304 15.77 -15.37 -8.23
C PHE A 304 14.80 -14.38 -8.91
N GLY A 305 14.09 -14.88 -9.93
CA GLY A 305 13.07 -14.10 -10.62
C GLY A 305 11.77 -14.06 -9.83
N ILE A 306 11.06 -15.19 -9.73
CA ILE A 306 9.82 -15.30 -8.95
C ILE A 306 9.98 -16.46 -7.97
N GLY A 307 9.93 -16.16 -6.67
CA GLY A 307 10.06 -17.10 -5.56
C GLY A 307 8.73 -17.35 -4.84
N VAL A 308 8.49 -18.58 -4.42
CA VAL A 308 7.37 -19.01 -3.58
C VAL A 308 7.91 -19.86 -2.46
N GLY A 309 7.66 -19.48 -1.21
CA GLY A 309 8.28 -20.19 -0.08
C GLY A 309 7.61 -19.98 1.26
N ASN A 310 8.04 -20.79 2.21
CA ASN A 310 7.58 -20.82 3.58
C ASN A 310 8.40 -19.82 4.43
N LEU A 311 7.71 -19.03 5.26
CA LEU A 311 8.36 -18.05 6.12
C LEU A 311 9.43 -18.66 7.04
N CYS A 312 9.13 -19.81 7.63
CA CYS A 312 10.06 -20.46 8.55
C CYS A 312 11.30 -21.04 7.85
N VAL A 313 11.15 -21.45 6.59
CA VAL A 313 12.28 -21.89 5.75
C VAL A 313 13.15 -20.69 5.41
N LEU A 314 12.55 -19.58 5.01
CA LEU A 314 13.28 -18.35 4.67
C LEU A 314 14.05 -17.79 5.89
N LEU A 315 13.43 -17.82 7.06
CA LEU A 315 14.04 -17.33 8.30
C LEU A 315 14.90 -18.39 9.02
N HIS A 316 15.12 -19.56 8.41
CA HIS A 316 15.92 -20.68 9.00
C HIS A 316 15.45 -21.11 10.40
N LEU A 317 14.14 -21.07 10.67
CA LEU A 317 13.58 -21.42 11.96
C LEU A 317 13.46 -22.93 12.13
N THR A 318 13.72 -23.40 13.34
CA THR A 318 13.37 -24.78 13.71
C THR A 318 11.84 -24.96 13.77
N PRO A 319 11.31 -26.20 13.64
CA PRO A 319 9.87 -26.43 13.74
C PRO A 319 9.23 -25.86 15.04
N ALA A 320 9.96 -25.92 16.16
CA ALA A 320 9.49 -25.37 17.43
C ALA A 320 9.41 -23.83 17.42
N GLN A 321 10.39 -23.16 16.83
CA GLN A 321 10.36 -21.71 16.65
C GLN A 321 9.25 -21.29 15.70
N CYS A 322 9.08 -22.02 14.59
CA CYS A 322 8.03 -21.77 13.63
C CYS A 322 6.62 -21.83 14.26
N GLN A 323 6.36 -22.83 15.11
CA GLN A 323 5.09 -22.94 15.83
C GLN A 323 4.79 -21.76 16.77
N LEU A 324 5.82 -21.09 17.27
CA LEU A 324 5.65 -19.92 18.15
C LEU A 324 5.19 -18.67 17.39
N LEU A 325 5.32 -18.62 16.07
CA LEU A 325 4.87 -17.49 15.27
C LEU A 325 3.34 -17.36 15.27
N GLY A 326 2.61 -18.45 15.49
CA GLY A 326 1.13 -18.45 15.57
C GLY A 326 0.43 -18.15 14.24
N ILE A 327 1.13 -18.26 13.12
CA ILE A 327 0.60 -18.08 11.78
C ILE A 327 0.72 -19.38 10.97
N GLU A 328 0.01 -19.47 9.84
CA GLU A 328 0.23 -20.48 8.82
C GLU A 328 1.43 -20.04 7.95
N PRO A 329 2.56 -20.73 7.95
CA PRO A 329 3.79 -20.24 7.31
C PRO A 329 3.96 -20.67 5.85
N ASN A 330 3.06 -21.51 5.32
CA ASN A 330 3.20 -22.02 3.95
C ASN A 330 2.50 -21.11 2.94
N PRO A 331 3.00 -21.05 1.71
CA PRO A 331 2.28 -20.48 0.59
C PRO A 331 1.34 -21.53 -0.01
N ASP A 332 0.02 -21.27 -0.02
CA ASP A 332 -0.96 -22.21 -0.53
C ASP A 332 -1.77 -21.66 -1.70
N PHE A 333 -2.06 -22.50 -2.70
CA PHE A 333 -2.94 -22.20 -3.84
C PHE A 333 -2.52 -21.01 -4.72
N ASP A 334 -1.24 -20.64 -4.72
CA ASP A 334 -0.73 -19.58 -5.58
C ASP A 334 -0.64 -20.01 -7.04
N ARG A 335 -0.96 -19.10 -7.93
CA ARG A 335 -0.90 -19.30 -9.36
C ARG A 335 0.11 -18.37 -10.02
N ILE A 336 1.19 -18.94 -10.57
CA ILE A 336 2.25 -18.21 -11.26
C ILE A 336 2.15 -18.50 -12.76
N ALA A 337 1.65 -17.55 -13.57
CA ALA A 337 1.30 -17.85 -14.95
C ALA A 337 1.65 -16.72 -15.93
N PHE A 338 2.00 -17.10 -17.16
CA PHE A 338 2.23 -16.16 -18.27
C PHE A 338 3.32 -15.10 -18.02
N ASN A 339 4.23 -15.32 -17.07
CA ASN A 339 5.34 -14.42 -16.82
C ASN A 339 6.49 -14.66 -17.79
N ALA A 340 7.27 -13.61 -18.04
CA ALA A 340 8.57 -13.72 -18.68
C ALA A 340 9.64 -13.45 -17.61
N ALA A 341 10.21 -14.52 -17.04
CA ALA A 341 11.30 -14.44 -16.07
C ALA A 341 12.56 -15.02 -16.70
N THR A 342 13.58 -14.21 -16.91
CA THR A 342 14.80 -14.63 -17.63
C THR A 342 16.04 -13.91 -17.14
N GLY A 343 17.16 -14.65 -17.05
CA GLY A 343 18.43 -14.08 -16.61
C GLY A 343 18.52 -13.84 -15.11
N ASN A 344 17.64 -14.49 -14.33
CA ASN A 344 17.68 -14.39 -12.89
C ASN A 344 18.44 -15.56 -12.26
N GLY A 345 18.85 -15.40 -11.00
CA GLY A 345 19.46 -16.48 -10.21
C GLY A 345 20.91 -16.77 -10.54
N GLY A 346 21.60 -15.84 -11.19
CA GLY A 346 23.00 -16.02 -11.59
C GLY A 346 24.00 -15.98 -10.43
N SER A 347 23.66 -15.32 -9.33
CA SER A 347 24.50 -15.19 -8.14
C SER A 347 23.63 -15.05 -6.88
N PRO A 348 22.97 -16.16 -6.44
CA PRO A 348 22.03 -16.09 -5.33
C PRO A 348 22.71 -15.68 -4.04
N ASP A 349 21.98 -14.90 -3.23
CA ASP A 349 22.44 -14.49 -1.91
C ASP A 349 22.68 -15.73 -1.02
N PRO A 350 23.80 -15.79 -0.28
CA PRO A 350 24.12 -16.93 0.58
C PRO A 350 23.08 -17.23 1.67
N SER A 351 22.27 -16.26 2.08
CA SER A 351 21.19 -16.48 3.06
C SER A 351 20.10 -17.43 2.55
N LEU A 352 19.98 -17.60 1.23
CA LEU A 352 19.02 -18.51 0.63
C LEU A 352 19.48 -19.98 0.63
N ALA A 353 20.72 -20.27 0.99
CA ALA A 353 21.23 -21.64 0.98
C ALA A 353 20.39 -22.58 1.88
N PRO A 354 20.07 -23.80 1.42
CA PRO A 354 20.62 -24.49 0.24
C PRO A 354 19.82 -24.29 -1.06
N LEU A 355 18.91 -23.34 -1.17
CA LEU A 355 18.14 -23.09 -2.38
C LEU A 355 19.05 -22.50 -3.48
N PRO A 356 18.99 -23.00 -4.71
CA PRO A 356 19.75 -22.44 -5.83
C PRO A 356 19.08 -21.18 -6.39
N GLY A 357 19.84 -20.39 -7.13
CA GLY A 357 19.24 -19.34 -7.96
C GLY A 357 18.44 -19.90 -9.13
N ALA A 358 17.31 -19.26 -9.48
CA ALA A 358 16.48 -19.66 -10.60
C ALA A 358 15.58 -18.52 -11.10
N ASP A 359 15.09 -18.63 -12.35
CA ASP A 359 14.04 -17.72 -12.84
C ASP A 359 12.71 -17.96 -12.11
N LEU A 360 12.38 -19.22 -11.81
CA LEU A 360 11.26 -19.59 -10.92
C LEU A 360 11.78 -20.51 -9.82
N LEU A 361 11.60 -20.08 -8.59
CA LEU A 361 12.01 -20.78 -7.39
C LEU A 361 10.79 -21.17 -6.55
N TRP A 362 10.74 -22.44 -6.11
CA TRP A 362 9.78 -22.93 -5.11
C TRP A 362 10.49 -23.82 -4.11
N ASP A 363 10.35 -23.54 -2.85
CA ASP A 363 10.98 -24.30 -1.76
C ASP A 363 10.32 -25.66 -1.49
N THR A 364 9.30 -26.01 -2.28
CA THR A 364 8.50 -27.24 -2.18
C THR A 364 7.53 -27.32 -1.02
N THR A 365 7.35 -26.24 -0.28
CA THR A 365 6.34 -26.14 0.78
C THR A 365 4.98 -25.68 0.25
N GLY A 366 3.96 -25.79 1.10
CA GLY A 366 2.59 -25.43 0.72
C GLY A 366 1.92 -26.44 -0.21
N THR A 367 0.67 -26.19 -0.50
CA THR A 367 -0.19 -27.07 -1.31
C THR A 367 -0.93 -26.30 -2.38
N GLY A 368 -1.23 -26.94 -3.51
CA GLY A 368 -2.06 -26.34 -4.56
C GLY A 368 -1.40 -25.26 -5.39
N ASN A 369 -0.13 -24.94 -5.15
CA ASN A 369 0.65 -24.00 -5.95
C ASN A 369 0.85 -24.55 -7.36
N CYS A 370 0.71 -23.70 -8.39
CA CYS A 370 0.82 -24.15 -9.76
C CYS A 370 1.41 -23.09 -10.71
N TRP A 371 2.07 -23.59 -11.75
CA TRP A 371 2.76 -22.80 -12.77
C TRP A 371 2.20 -23.10 -14.15
N GLN A 372 1.99 -22.06 -14.96
CA GLN A 372 1.43 -22.21 -16.29
C GLN A 372 2.02 -21.22 -17.30
N SER A 373 2.45 -21.73 -18.45
CA SER A 373 2.82 -20.90 -19.61
C SER A 373 3.80 -19.75 -19.31
N ASN A 374 4.70 -19.93 -18.34
CA ASN A 374 5.78 -18.98 -18.08
C ASN A 374 6.92 -19.20 -19.08
N ARG A 375 7.50 -18.12 -19.56
CA ARG A 375 8.73 -18.14 -20.39
C ARG A 375 9.94 -17.95 -19.48
N VAL A 376 10.69 -19.02 -19.23
CA VAL A 376 11.81 -19.07 -18.29
C VAL A 376 12.97 -19.86 -18.84
N GLY A 377 14.18 -19.60 -18.34
CA GLY A 377 15.38 -20.39 -18.62
C GLY A 377 15.63 -21.47 -17.59
N THR A 378 15.33 -21.20 -16.32
CA THR A 378 15.65 -22.08 -15.19
C THR A 378 14.46 -22.16 -14.21
N THR A 379 14.30 -23.36 -13.59
CA THR A 379 13.32 -23.56 -12.51
C THR A 379 13.89 -24.44 -11.41
N PHE A 380 13.47 -24.19 -10.19
CA PHE A 380 13.72 -25.07 -9.06
C PHE A 380 12.45 -25.25 -8.22
N PRO A 381 12.03 -26.53 -7.94
CA PRO A 381 12.53 -27.75 -8.58
C PRO A 381 12.18 -27.82 -10.07
N ALA A 382 12.70 -28.82 -10.76
CA ALA A 382 12.34 -29.12 -12.13
C ALA A 382 11.82 -30.55 -12.24
N PRO A 383 10.56 -30.79 -12.71
CA PRO A 383 9.55 -29.80 -13.14
C PRO A 383 8.80 -29.18 -11.97
N LEU A 384 8.25 -27.98 -12.19
CA LEU A 384 7.26 -27.35 -11.31
C LEU A 384 5.83 -27.94 -11.56
N PRO A 385 4.95 -27.97 -10.55
CA PRO A 385 3.57 -28.41 -10.71
C PRO A 385 2.79 -27.57 -11.73
N SER A 386 2.10 -28.23 -12.66
CA SER A 386 1.28 -27.53 -13.67
C SER A 386 -0.12 -27.20 -13.15
N CYS A 387 -0.65 -26.01 -13.49
CA CYS A 387 -2.04 -25.68 -13.23
C CYS A 387 -2.96 -26.61 -14.02
N ARG A 388 -4.05 -27.04 -13.41
CA ARG A 388 -5.07 -27.93 -13.98
C ARG A 388 -6.26 -27.18 -14.54
#